data_8b907287dec30458a1bd618f9954e83c
#
_entry.id   8b907287dec30458a1bd618f9954e83c
#
_cell.length_a   1.000
_cell.length_b   1.000
_cell.length_c   1.000
_cell.angle_alpha   90.00
_cell.angle_beta   90.00
_cell.angle_gamma   90.00
#
_symmetry.space_group_name_H-M   'P 1'
#
loop_
_entity.id
_entity.type
_entity.pdbx_description
1 polymer ?
#
loop_
_entity_poly.entity_id
_entity_poly.type
_entity_poly.pdbx_seq_one_letter_code
_entity_poly.pdbx_strand_id
1 'polypeptide(L)'
;AQEALKGGLVRSVHPAGELLAEAQKLAREIADNTAPVSVALTRHMLWRNSAQPHPMEAHKIDSRAIYRRSRSGDAKEGISSFLEKRAPSYPDKVSTDMPDFFPWWEEAVYK
;
A
#
# COMPACT_ATOMS: atom_id res chain seq x y z
N ALA A 1 11.30 -8.67 -23.04
CA ALA A 1 11.32 -7.68 -21.96
C ALA A 1 11.08 -6.25 -22.50
N GLN A 2 11.73 -5.86 -23.61
CA GLN A 2 11.60 -4.51 -24.17
C GLN A 2 10.18 -4.21 -24.71
N GLU A 3 9.50 -5.20 -25.28
CA GLU A 3 8.11 -5.08 -25.69
C GLU A 3 7.17 -4.85 -24.49
N ALA A 4 7.39 -5.56 -23.39
CA ALA A 4 6.66 -5.38 -22.15
C ALA A 4 6.88 -3.98 -21.53
N LEU A 5 8.11 -3.46 -21.60
CA LEU A 5 8.42 -2.09 -21.18
C LEU A 5 7.70 -1.07 -22.06
N LYS A 6 7.77 -1.22 -23.38
CA LYS A 6 7.10 -0.34 -24.33
C LYS A 6 5.58 -0.36 -24.18
N GLY A 7 5.01 -1.54 -23.88
CA GLY A 7 3.59 -1.72 -23.63
C GLY A 7 3.12 -1.32 -22.23
N GLY A 8 4.01 -0.86 -21.35
CA GLY A 8 3.66 -0.44 -19.99
C GLY A 8 3.36 -1.58 -19.02
N LEU A 9 3.66 -2.84 -19.39
CA LEU A 9 3.45 -4.00 -18.51
C LEU A 9 4.47 -4.06 -17.38
N VAL A 10 5.71 -3.62 -17.62
CA VAL A 10 6.76 -3.54 -16.62
C VAL A 10 7.31 -2.12 -16.53
N ARG A 11 7.74 -1.71 -15.34
CA ARG A 11 8.28 -0.37 -15.06
C ARG A 11 9.65 -0.15 -15.70
N SER A 12 10.49 -1.17 -15.64
CA SER A 12 11.88 -1.12 -16.08
C SER A 12 12.39 -2.51 -16.45
N VAL A 13 13.49 -2.53 -17.16
CA VAL A 13 14.21 -3.76 -17.55
C VAL A 13 15.67 -3.61 -17.13
N HIS A 14 16.19 -4.60 -16.45
CA HIS A 14 17.55 -4.63 -15.90
C HIS A 14 18.29 -5.87 -16.34
N PRO A 15 19.63 -5.83 -16.39
CA PRO A 15 20.43 -7.05 -16.51
C PRO A 15 20.11 -8.04 -15.38
N ALA A 16 20.20 -9.34 -15.67
CA ALA A 16 19.82 -10.38 -14.71
C ALA A 16 20.54 -10.25 -13.36
N GLY A 17 21.82 -9.87 -13.37
CA GLY A 17 22.63 -9.69 -12.16
C GLY A 17 22.25 -8.47 -11.31
N GLU A 18 21.53 -7.50 -11.88
CA GLU A 18 21.13 -6.25 -11.21
C GLU A 18 19.65 -6.26 -10.76
N LEU A 19 18.85 -7.17 -11.33
CA LEU A 19 17.40 -7.18 -11.15
C LEU A 19 16.99 -7.23 -9.67
N LEU A 20 17.61 -8.10 -8.89
CA LEU A 20 17.27 -8.25 -7.47
C LEU A 20 17.61 -7.00 -6.66
N ALA A 21 18.77 -6.40 -6.92
CA ALA A 21 19.21 -5.19 -6.23
C ALA A 21 18.27 -4.01 -6.53
N GLU A 22 17.86 -3.83 -7.79
CA GLU A 22 16.92 -2.78 -8.18
C GLU A 22 15.50 -3.03 -7.62
N ALA A 23 15.05 -4.28 -7.59
CA ALA A 23 13.78 -4.63 -6.95
C ALA A 23 13.80 -4.34 -5.44
N GLN A 24 14.88 -4.69 -4.75
CA GLN A 24 15.05 -4.40 -3.32
C GLN A 24 15.14 -2.89 -3.05
N LYS A 25 15.84 -2.14 -3.89
CA LYS A 25 15.89 -0.68 -3.79
C LYS A 25 14.49 -0.05 -3.88
N LEU A 26 13.69 -0.47 -4.85
CA LEU A 26 12.31 -0.01 -4.98
C LEU A 26 11.44 -0.41 -3.77
N ALA A 27 11.60 -1.64 -3.28
CA ALA A 27 10.88 -2.09 -2.08
C ALA A 27 11.26 -1.28 -0.84
N ARG A 28 12.55 -0.95 -0.66
CA ARG A 28 13.03 -0.07 0.42
C ARG A 28 12.51 1.34 0.29
N GLU A 29 12.47 1.90 -0.92
CA GLU A 29 11.89 3.22 -1.18
C GLU A 29 10.46 3.30 -0.67
N ILE A 30 9.65 2.27 -0.92
CA ILE A 30 8.28 2.18 -0.41
C ILE A 30 8.28 2.01 1.12
N ALA A 31 9.05 1.06 1.64
CA ALA A 31 9.04 0.71 3.06
C ALA A 31 9.51 1.86 3.96
N ASP A 32 10.50 2.63 3.51
CA ASP A 32 11.13 3.67 4.33
C ASP A 32 10.40 5.03 4.24
N ASN A 33 9.61 5.25 3.19
CA ASN A 33 9.00 6.56 2.92
C ASN A 33 7.47 6.58 2.99
N THR A 34 6.82 5.49 3.36
CA THR A 34 5.35 5.42 3.38
C THR A 34 4.80 4.90 4.70
N ALA A 35 3.58 5.32 5.03
CA ALA A 35 2.84 4.88 6.21
C ALA A 35 2.49 3.37 6.10
N PRO A 36 3.04 2.48 6.94
CA PRO A 36 2.97 1.03 6.73
C PRO A 36 1.55 0.48 6.76
N VAL A 37 0.70 0.96 7.66
CA VAL A 37 -0.70 0.53 7.75
C VAL A 37 -1.49 0.95 6.52
N SER A 38 -1.25 2.14 5.98
CA SER A 38 -1.91 2.62 4.77
C SER A 38 -1.50 1.82 3.54
N VAL A 39 -0.21 1.45 3.43
CA VAL A 39 0.28 0.57 2.34
C VAL A 39 -0.33 -0.82 2.43
N ALA A 40 -0.40 -1.40 3.63
CA ALA A 40 -1.02 -2.71 3.84
C ALA A 40 -2.50 -2.69 3.44
N LEU A 41 -3.28 -1.70 3.89
CA LEU A 41 -4.68 -1.54 3.50
C LEU A 41 -4.84 -1.37 1.99
N THR A 42 -4.06 -0.49 1.37
CA THR A 42 -4.10 -0.26 -0.09
C THR A 42 -3.83 -1.56 -0.86
N ARG A 43 -2.81 -2.32 -0.45
CA ARG A 43 -2.50 -3.61 -1.07
C ARG A 43 -3.68 -4.58 -0.98
N HIS A 44 -4.30 -4.70 0.17
CA HIS A 44 -5.47 -5.57 0.33
C HIS A 44 -6.67 -5.06 -0.46
N MET A 45 -6.92 -3.75 -0.48
CA MET A 45 -7.99 -3.17 -1.30
C MET A 45 -7.80 -3.46 -2.79
N LEU A 46 -6.59 -3.31 -3.33
CA LEU A 46 -6.30 -3.62 -4.73
C LEU A 46 -6.59 -5.10 -5.06
N TRP A 47 -6.21 -6.01 -4.18
CA TRP A 47 -6.42 -7.44 -4.42
C TRP A 47 -7.88 -7.87 -4.22
N ARG A 48 -8.52 -7.41 -3.16
CA ARG A 48 -9.85 -7.87 -2.77
C ARG A 48 -10.99 -7.17 -3.53
N ASN A 49 -10.76 -5.90 -3.91
CA ASN A 49 -11.81 -5.12 -4.56
C ASN A 49 -11.81 -5.23 -6.09
N SER A 50 -10.73 -5.70 -6.72
CA SER A 50 -10.65 -5.86 -8.18
C SER A 50 -11.66 -6.87 -8.76
N ALA A 51 -12.13 -7.82 -7.95
CA ALA A 51 -13.13 -8.83 -8.32
C ALA A 51 -14.55 -8.50 -7.85
N GLN A 52 -14.79 -7.33 -7.28
CA GLN A 52 -16.11 -6.94 -6.79
C GLN A 52 -17.07 -6.63 -7.95
N PRO A 53 -18.37 -6.98 -7.82
CA PRO A 53 -19.33 -6.83 -8.92
C PRO A 53 -19.69 -5.37 -9.22
N HIS A 54 -19.42 -4.45 -8.29
CA HIS A 54 -19.74 -3.04 -8.44
C HIS A 54 -18.71 -2.14 -7.76
N PRO A 55 -18.30 -1.01 -8.36
CA PRO A 55 -17.34 -0.07 -7.77
C PRO A 55 -17.71 0.46 -6.38
N MET A 56 -19.00 0.51 -6.06
CA MET A 56 -19.49 0.94 -4.76
C MET A 56 -18.97 0.06 -3.61
N GLU A 57 -18.72 -1.22 -3.84
CA GLU A 57 -18.16 -2.11 -2.80
C GLU A 57 -16.74 -1.69 -2.43
N ALA A 58 -15.94 -1.34 -3.43
CA ALA A 58 -14.61 -0.76 -3.18
C ALA A 58 -14.71 0.58 -2.45
N HIS A 59 -15.64 1.45 -2.87
CA HIS A 59 -15.83 2.77 -2.27
C HIS A 59 -16.23 2.71 -0.79
N LYS A 60 -17.06 1.76 -0.39
CA LYS A 60 -17.43 1.55 1.03
C LYS A 60 -16.20 1.28 1.90
N ILE A 61 -15.29 0.44 1.41
CA ILE A 61 -14.07 0.09 2.16
C ILE A 61 -13.08 1.24 2.15
N ASP A 62 -12.85 1.85 1.00
CA ASP A 62 -11.95 2.99 0.83
C ASP A 62 -12.36 4.17 1.75
N SER A 63 -13.63 4.54 1.77
CA SER A 63 -14.16 5.60 2.64
C SER A 63 -13.90 5.32 4.12
N ARG A 64 -14.09 4.07 4.57
CA ARG A 64 -13.79 3.66 5.95
C ARG A 64 -12.28 3.74 6.23
N ALA A 65 -11.46 3.30 5.28
CA ALA A 65 -10.02 3.34 5.41
C ALA A 65 -9.50 4.77 5.50
N ILE A 66 -9.93 5.66 4.61
CA ILE A 66 -9.58 7.09 4.65
C ILE A 66 -10.00 7.73 5.98
N TYR A 67 -11.24 7.50 6.40
CA TYR A 67 -11.75 8.05 7.67
C TYR A 67 -10.89 7.64 8.87
N ARG A 68 -10.51 6.36 8.97
CA ARG A 68 -9.69 5.85 10.08
C ARG A 68 -8.24 6.33 9.97
N ARG A 69 -7.64 6.27 8.78
CA ARG A 69 -6.24 6.65 8.58
C ARG A 69 -6.01 8.15 8.72
N SER A 70 -6.95 9.00 8.32
CA SER A 70 -6.83 10.46 8.50
C SER A 70 -6.74 10.91 9.96
N ARG A 71 -7.10 10.04 10.91
CA ARG A 71 -7.03 10.31 12.36
C ARG A 71 -5.90 9.57 13.06
N SER A 72 -5.06 8.89 12.32
CA SER A 72 -3.96 8.08 12.85
C SER A 72 -2.72 8.91 13.22
N GLY A 73 -1.82 8.28 13.97
CA GLY A 73 -0.49 8.84 14.24
C GLY A 73 0.31 9.08 12.96
N ASP A 74 0.20 8.16 11.99
CA ASP A 74 0.85 8.29 10.69
C ASP A 74 0.39 9.52 9.91
N ALA A 75 -0.93 9.83 9.92
CA ALA A 75 -1.44 11.01 9.23
C ALA A 75 -0.89 12.30 9.84
N LYS A 76 -0.83 12.37 11.17
CA LYS A 76 -0.24 13.50 11.88
C LYS A 76 1.25 13.64 11.55
N GLU A 77 1.99 12.54 11.61
CA GLU A 77 3.41 12.52 11.26
C GLU A 77 3.66 12.92 9.81
N GLY A 78 2.86 12.39 8.88
CA GLY A 78 2.98 12.73 7.46
C GLY A 78 2.80 14.22 7.19
N ILE A 79 1.84 14.87 7.87
CA ILE A 79 1.62 16.31 7.75
C ILE A 79 2.78 17.07 8.40
N SER A 80 3.18 16.71 9.62
CA SER A 80 4.24 17.41 10.36
C SER A 80 5.57 17.33 9.64
N SER A 81 5.99 16.13 9.23
CA SER A 81 7.24 15.91 8.52
C SER A 81 7.31 16.68 7.20
N PHE A 82 6.18 16.74 6.46
CA PHE A 82 6.08 17.51 5.22
C PHE A 82 6.27 19.02 5.46
N LEU A 83 5.59 19.58 6.46
CA LEU A 83 5.70 21.00 6.80
C LEU A 83 7.10 21.37 7.33
N GLU A 84 7.71 20.48 8.10
CA GLU A 84 9.04 20.63 8.67
C GLU A 84 10.17 20.28 7.69
N LYS A 85 9.84 19.77 6.49
CA LYS A 85 10.78 19.34 5.44
C LYS A 85 11.80 18.32 5.93
N ARG A 86 11.38 17.39 6.75
CA ARG A 86 12.18 16.27 7.26
C ARG A 86 11.65 14.92 6.78
N ALA A 87 12.46 13.89 6.89
CA ALA A 87 12.01 12.51 6.66
C ALA A 87 10.91 12.13 7.68
N PRO A 88 9.84 11.41 7.25
CA PRO A 88 8.81 10.93 8.15
C PRO A 88 9.30 9.77 9.02
N SER A 89 8.73 9.66 10.23
CA SER A 89 8.92 8.51 11.11
C SER A 89 7.55 8.00 11.55
N TYR A 90 6.95 7.15 10.74
CA TYR A 90 5.59 6.67 10.95
C TYR A 90 5.48 5.76 12.17
N PRO A 91 4.66 6.11 13.18
CA PRO A 91 4.57 5.35 14.42
C PRO A 91 3.72 4.08 14.33
N ASP A 92 2.73 4.02 13.43
CA ASP A 92 1.77 2.93 13.40
C ASP A 92 2.38 1.64 12.79
N LYS A 93 1.97 0.49 13.28
CA LYS A 93 2.47 -0.83 12.88
C LYS A 93 1.37 -1.70 12.32
N VAL A 94 1.65 -2.44 11.26
CA VAL A 94 0.69 -3.38 10.65
C VAL A 94 0.25 -4.47 11.64
N SER A 95 1.11 -4.87 12.58
CA SER A 95 0.82 -5.92 13.57
C SER A 95 -0.17 -5.50 14.66
N THR A 96 -0.32 -4.19 14.93
CA THR A 96 -1.09 -3.69 16.09
C THR A 96 -2.12 -2.63 15.74
N ASP A 97 -1.92 -1.90 14.63
CA ASP A 97 -2.67 -0.66 14.35
C ASP A 97 -3.55 -0.75 13.10
N MET A 98 -3.81 -1.99 12.63
CA MET A 98 -4.81 -2.19 11.58
C MET A 98 -6.20 -1.79 12.09
N PRO A 99 -7.06 -1.17 11.23
CA PRO A 99 -8.40 -0.77 11.64
C PRO A 99 -9.27 -1.95 12.08
N ASP A 100 -10.22 -1.68 12.96
CA ASP A 100 -11.17 -2.64 13.53
C ASP A 100 -12.04 -3.39 12.50
N PHE A 101 -12.20 -2.83 11.31
CA PHE A 101 -12.92 -3.48 10.21
C PHE A 101 -12.02 -4.39 9.35
N PHE A 102 -10.73 -4.49 9.64
CA PHE A 102 -9.81 -5.39 8.94
C PHE A 102 -9.73 -6.74 9.67
N PRO A 103 -9.82 -7.87 8.94
CA PRO A 103 -10.19 -7.99 7.54
C PRO A 103 -11.69 -7.77 7.30
N TRP A 104 -12.06 -7.15 6.18
CA TRP A 104 -13.47 -6.93 5.79
C TRP A 104 -14.03 -8.05 4.92
N TRP A 105 -13.27 -9.10 4.73
CA TRP A 105 -13.64 -10.28 3.92
C TRP A 105 -13.59 -11.54 4.77
N GLU A 106 -14.26 -12.57 4.32
CA GLU A 106 -14.13 -13.92 4.81
C GLU A 106 -13.17 -14.71 3.90
N GLU A 107 -12.31 -15.53 4.49
CA GLU A 107 -11.42 -16.39 3.70
C GLU A 107 -12.22 -17.51 3.06
N ALA A 108 -12.00 -17.70 1.75
CA ALA A 108 -12.60 -18.80 1.03
C ALA A 108 -12.01 -20.13 1.52
N VAL A 109 -12.89 -21.06 1.87
CA VAL A 109 -12.47 -22.41 2.25
C VAL A 109 -12.40 -23.26 0.98
N TYR A 110 -11.22 -23.76 0.69
CA TYR A 110 -11.04 -24.75 -0.38
C TYR A 110 -11.62 -26.11 0.11
N LYS A 111 -12.62 -26.62 -0.62
CA LYS A 111 -13.24 -27.92 -0.37
C LYS A 111 -12.75 -28.94 -1.38
#